data_d776826f15b0958e9f63b0d8a8ea05ec
#
_entry.id   d776826f15b0958e9f63b0d8a8ea05ec
#
_cell.length_a   1.000
_cell.length_b   1.000
_cell.length_c   1.000
_cell.angle_alpha   90.00
_cell.angle_beta   90.00
_cell.angle_gamma   90.00
#
_symmetry.space_group_name_H-M   'P 1'
#
loop_
_entity.id
_entity.type
_entity.pdbx_description
1 polymer ?
#
loop_
_entity_poly.entity_id
_entity_poly.type
_entity_poly.pdbx_seq_one_letter_code
_entity_poly.pdbx_strand_id
1 'polypeptide(L)'
;MLVTNSSFSEGVAHPPYRQVNDELSWLWEASTAFFPGAYLSSHDAATDSRFWQSVSHETWRVWNAIPESAVGHGQAILPFGWYDIDDAGSVNFTEHLSAAMVNDTFGSAARQGMDGTHSSQPFA
;
A
#
# COMPACT_ATOMS: atom_id res chain seq x y z
N MET A 1 2.03 -9.47 -2.57
CA MET A 1 1.46 -8.53 -1.58
C MET A 1 2.48 -8.25 -0.50
N LEU A 2 2.73 -7.01 -0.20
CA LEU A 2 3.63 -6.64 0.88
C LEU A 2 2.97 -6.96 2.23
N VAL A 3 3.76 -7.48 3.18
CA VAL A 3 3.27 -7.75 4.53
C VAL A 3 3.07 -6.41 5.24
N THR A 4 1.84 -6.13 5.62
CA THR A 4 1.47 -4.91 6.34
C THR A 4 0.68 -5.27 7.61
N ASN A 5 1.02 -4.64 8.72
CA ASN A 5 0.30 -4.78 9.97
C ASN A 5 0.56 -3.56 10.88
N SER A 6 0.17 -3.65 12.13
CA SER A 6 0.36 -2.58 13.12
C SER A 6 1.82 -2.13 13.28
N SER A 7 2.78 -2.91 12.82
CA SER A 7 4.21 -2.56 12.87
C SER A 7 4.61 -1.51 11.84
N PHE A 8 3.70 -1.13 10.95
CA PHE A 8 3.91 -0.07 9.96
C PHE A 8 3.52 1.32 10.48
N SER A 9 3.61 1.55 11.77
CA SER A 9 3.15 2.79 12.38
C SER A 9 4.15 3.96 12.32
N GLU A 10 5.39 3.72 11.90
CA GLU A 10 6.48 4.69 12.01
C GLU A 10 6.91 5.33 10.68
N GLY A 11 6.14 5.15 9.63
CA GLY A 11 6.47 5.67 8.30
C GLY A 11 7.44 4.82 7.49
N VAL A 12 7.99 3.76 8.09
CA VAL A 12 8.82 2.75 7.43
C VAL A 12 8.46 1.36 7.95
N ALA A 13 8.68 0.34 7.13
CA ALA A 13 8.47 -1.04 7.56
C ALA A 13 9.48 -1.46 8.61
N HIS A 14 9.05 -2.21 9.61
CA HIS A 14 9.94 -2.80 10.60
C HIS A 14 10.90 -3.81 9.95
N PRO A 15 12.14 -3.95 10.46
CA PRO A 15 13.16 -4.81 9.87
C PRO A 15 12.71 -6.24 9.53
N PRO A 16 11.96 -6.97 10.38
CA PRO A 16 11.51 -8.32 10.03
C PRO A 16 10.66 -8.39 8.76
N TYR A 17 9.80 -7.39 8.52
CA TYR A 17 8.96 -7.33 7.32
C TYR A 17 9.77 -6.96 6.08
N ARG A 18 10.75 -6.08 6.25
CA ARG A 18 11.69 -5.76 5.18
C ARG A 18 12.47 -7.00 4.75
N GLN A 19 12.92 -7.78 5.71
CA GLN A 19 13.63 -9.04 5.45
C GLN A 19 12.77 -10.02 4.66
N VAL A 20 11.51 -10.20 5.06
CA VAL A 20 10.57 -11.09 4.34
C VAL A 20 10.41 -10.62 2.88
N ASN A 21 10.25 -9.33 2.66
CA ASN A 21 10.14 -8.80 1.31
C ASN A 21 11.43 -9.00 0.50
N ASP A 22 12.59 -8.91 1.13
CA ASP A 22 13.87 -9.18 0.48
C ASP A 22 14.02 -10.67 0.10
N GLU A 23 13.56 -11.57 0.94
CA GLU A 23 13.54 -13.01 0.66
C GLU A 23 12.59 -13.36 -0.49
N LEU A 24 11.61 -12.53 -0.77
CA LEU A 24 10.67 -12.68 -1.88
C LEU A 24 11.12 -11.97 -3.16
N SER A 25 12.38 -11.58 -3.27
CA SER A 25 12.89 -10.83 -4.42
C SER A 25 12.60 -11.53 -5.76
N TRP A 26 12.67 -12.84 -5.79
CA TRP A 26 12.34 -13.64 -6.97
C TRP A 26 10.90 -13.45 -7.44
N LEU A 27 9.98 -13.26 -6.48
CA LEU A 27 8.57 -13.02 -6.78
C LEU A 27 8.37 -11.61 -7.35
N TRP A 28 9.04 -10.64 -6.76
CA TRP A 28 8.94 -9.24 -7.23
C TRP A 28 9.51 -9.10 -8.63
N GLU A 29 10.62 -9.74 -8.92
CA GLU A 29 11.23 -9.76 -10.25
C GLU A 29 10.32 -10.41 -11.30
N ALA A 30 9.58 -11.44 -10.92
CA ALA A 30 8.66 -12.16 -11.81
C ALA A 30 7.31 -11.47 -11.98
N SER A 31 6.99 -10.49 -11.15
CA SER A 31 5.70 -9.80 -11.18
C SER A 31 5.67 -8.72 -12.25
N THR A 32 4.49 -8.47 -12.81
CA THR A 32 4.27 -7.38 -13.78
C THR A 32 3.65 -6.16 -13.14
N ALA A 33 3.09 -6.29 -11.93
CA ALA A 33 2.49 -5.20 -11.19
C ALA A 33 2.55 -5.46 -9.69
N PHE A 34 2.60 -4.38 -8.92
CA PHE A 34 2.50 -4.39 -7.48
C PHE A 34 1.18 -3.75 -7.05
N PHE A 35 0.53 -4.35 -6.09
CA PHE A 35 -0.74 -3.87 -5.55
C PHE A 35 -0.60 -3.60 -4.05
N PRO A 36 0.06 -2.51 -3.66
CA PRO A 36 0.19 -2.19 -2.25
C PRO A 36 -1.17 -1.90 -1.62
N GLY A 37 -1.45 -2.54 -0.49
CA GLY A 37 -2.72 -2.41 0.19
C GLY A 37 -2.84 -1.09 0.94
N ALA A 38 -3.88 -0.34 0.67
CA ALA A 38 -4.25 0.91 1.33
C ALA A 38 -5.57 0.75 2.10
N TYR A 39 -5.70 -0.35 2.83
CA TYR A 39 -6.86 -0.60 3.68
C TYR A 39 -6.69 0.16 4.99
N LEU A 40 -7.46 1.22 5.15
CA LEU A 40 -7.40 2.07 6.34
C LEU A 40 -8.37 1.54 7.39
N SER A 41 -7.88 1.32 8.59
CA SER A 41 -8.65 0.72 9.68
C SER A 41 -8.78 1.62 10.90
N SER A 42 -8.16 2.78 10.89
CA SER A 42 -8.20 3.73 11.97
C SER A 42 -9.16 4.88 11.65
N HIS A 43 -9.76 5.46 12.69
CA HIS A 43 -10.54 6.70 12.57
C HIS A 43 -9.65 7.94 12.72
N ASP A 44 -8.35 7.75 12.88
CA ASP A 44 -7.36 8.81 13.01
C ASP A 44 -6.57 8.98 11.70
N ALA A 45 -6.80 10.09 11.02
CA ALA A 45 -6.14 10.39 9.75
C ALA A 45 -4.61 10.40 9.86
N ALA A 46 -4.05 10.84 11.00
CA ALA A 46 -2.60 10.85 11.18
C ALA A 46 -2.02 9.42 11.28
N THR A 47 -2.71 8.52 11.94
CA THR A 47 -2.32 7.11 12.03
C THR A 47 -2.39 6.44 10.67
N ASP A 48 -3.46 6.64 9.94
CA ASP A 48 -3.65 6.08 8.60
C ASP A 48 -2.63 6.65 7.60
N SER A 49 -2.30 7.92 7.71
CA SER A 49 -1.27 8.54 6.89
C SER A 49 0.11 7.91 7.13
N ARG A 50 0.48 7.67 8.39
CA ARG A 50 1.74 6.98 8.73
C ARG A 50 1.76 5.53 8.25
N PHE A 51 0.65 4.83 8.37
CA PHE A 51 0.51 3.48 7.84
C PHE A 51 0.76 3.47 6.32
N TRP A 52 0.09 4.35 5.59
CA TRP A 52 0.27 4.45 4.15
C TRP A 52 1.69 4.86 3.76
N GLN A 53 2.30 5.77 4.51
CA GLN A 53 3.71 6.13 4.29
C GLN A 53 4.62 4.91 4.39
N SER A 54 4.39 4.05 5.37
CA SER A 54 5.18 2.83 5.54
C SER A 54 4.98 1.86 4.37
N VAL A 55 3.75 1.66 3.95
CA VAL A 55 3.41 0.78 2.81
C VAL A 55 4.03 1.32 1.52
N SER A 56 3.87 2.59 1.25
CA SER A 56 4.39 3.19 0.01
C SER A 56 5.91 3.23 0.00
N HIS A 57 6.54 3.56 1.13
CA HIS A 57 8.00 3.55 1.26
C HIS A 57 8.55 2.15 0.97
N GLU A 58 7.96 1.11 1.55
CA GLU A 58 8.41 -0.27 1.34
C GLU A 58 8.16 -0.72 -0.11
N THR A 59 7.05 -0.32 -0.71
CA THR A 59 6.75 -0.62 -2.10
C THR A 59 7.84 -0.06 -3.02
N TRP A 60 8.20 1.22 -2.85
CA TRP A 60 9.25 1.84 -3.64
C TRP A 60 10.62 1.23 -3.37
N ARG A 61 10.91 0.86 -2.12
CA ARG A 61 12.18 0.20 -1.77
C ARG A 61 12.33 -1.12 -2.50
N VAL A 62 11.29 -1.94 -2.48
CA VAL A 62 11.28 -3.24 -3.18
C VAL A 62 11.37 -3.04 -4.69
N TRP A 63 10.59 -2.10 -5.24
CA TRP A 63 10.58 -1.79 -6.66
C TRP A 63 11.97 -1.33 -7.15
N ASN A 64 12.61 -0.44 -6.40
CA ASN A 64 13.94 0.07 -6.74
C ASN A 64 15.05 -0.99 -6.64
N ALA A 65 14.83 -2.03 -5.83
CA ALA A 65 15.80 -3.12 -5.68
C ALA A 65 15.75 -4.13 -6.84
N ILE A 66 14.73 -4.08 -7.69
CA ILE A 66 14.62 -4.98 -8.85
C ILE A 66 15.68 -4.56 -9.90
N PRO A 67 16.54 -5.50 -10.33
CA PRO A 67 17.51 -5.20 -11.37
C PRO A 67 16.83 -4.80 -12.70
N GLU A 68 17.33 -3.77 -13.35
CA GLU A 68 16.81 -3.32 -14.65
C GLU A 68 16.84 -4.41 -15.72
N SER A 69 17.79 -5.34 -15.61
CA SER A 69 17.94 -6.45 -16.54
C SER A 69 16.85 -7.52 -16.41
N ALA A 70 16.05 -7.52 -15.32
CA ALA A 70 14.96 -8.48 -15.14
C ALA A 70 13.77 -8.09 -16.04
N VAL A 71 12.76 -7.40 -15.50
CA VAL A 71 11.63 -6.92 -16.29
C VAL A 71 11.72 -5.40 -16.50
N GLY A 72 12.84 -4.81 -16.08
CA GLY A 72 13.25 -3.45 -16.37
C GLY A 72 12.43 -2.38 -15.71
N HIS A 73 12.21 -2.35 -14.42
CA HIS A 73 11.39 -1.32 -13.77
C HIS A 73 10.06 -1.04 -14.48
N GLY A 74 9.57 -2.04 -15.23
CA GLY A 74 8.31 -1.97 -15.95
C GLY A 74 7.11 -2.39 -15.12
N GLN A 75 7.33 -2.80 -13.86
CA GLN A 75 6.24 -3.18 -12.96
C GLN A 75 5.39 -1.96 -12.64
N ALA A 76 4.10 -2.04 -12.95
CA ALA A 76 3.15 -1.03 -12.53
C ALA A 76 2.94 -1.08 -11.01
N ILE A 77 2.72 0.07 -10.40
CA ILE A 77 2.36 0.17 -8.99
C ILE A 77 0.94 0.71 -8.91
N LEU A 78 0.02 -0.14 -8.47
CA LEU A 78 -1.41 0.12 -8.47
C LEU A 78 -1.97 -0.04 -7.05
N PRO A 79 -1.97 1.00 -6.24
CA PRO A 79 -2.54 0.94 -4.89
C PRO A 79 -3.97 0.42 -4.89
N PHE A 80 -4.26 -0.37 -3.89
CA PHE A 80 -5.49 -1.13 -3.79
C PHE A 80 -6.14 -0.88 -2.42
N GLY A 81 -7.41 -0.51 -2.40
CA GLY A 81 -8.07 -0.19 -1.14
C GLY A 81 -9.59 -0.13 -1.24
N TRP A 82 -10.21 0.26 -0.15
CA TRP A 82 -11.64 0.46 -0.06
C TRP A 82 -11.96 1.94 0.14
N TYR A 83 -13.17 2.34 -0.20
CA TYR A 83 -13.68 3.69 0.08
C TYR A 83 -14.09 3.86 1.53
N ASP A 84 -14.36 2.75 2.20
CA ASP A 84 -14.80 2.74 3.59
C ASP A 84 -13.64 2.39 4.51
N ILE A 85 -13.78 2.72 5.79
CA ILE A 85 -12.82 2.33 6.80
C ILE A 85 -12.95 0.83 7.04
N ASP A 86 -11.85 0.11 6.93
CA ASP A 86 -11.77 -1.31 7.23
C ASP A 86 -11.71 -1.50 8.75
N ASP A 87 -12.87 -1.52 9.36
CA ASP A 87 -13.03 -1.74 10.79
C ASP A 87 -12.99 -3.26 11.03
N ALA A 88 -11.82 -3.77 11.41
CA ALA A 88 -11.52 -5.19 11.48
C ALA A 88 -12.62 -5.99 12.19
N GLY A 89 -13.33 -6.83 11.44
CA GLY A 89 -14.44 -7.65 11.93
C GLY A 89 -15.81 -6.96 11.87
N SER A 90 -15.90 -5.72 11.48
CA SER A 90 -17.17 -5.06 11.20
C SER A 90 -17.57 -5.29 9.75
N VAL A 91 -18.78 -5.81 9.55
CA VAL A 91 -19.40 -5.89 8.23
C VAL A 91 -20.23 -4.64 7.91
N ASN A 92 -20.16 -3.65 8.76
CA ASN A 92 -20.99 -2.46 8.66
C ASN A 92 -20.14 -1.30 8.11
N PHE A 93 -20.04 -1.20 6.80
CA PHE A 93 -19.32 -0.16 6.08
C PHE A 93 -20.08 1.17 6.13
N THR A 94 -20.27 1.72 7.34
CA THR A 94 -21.03 2.95 7.52
C THR A 94 -20.17 4.20 7.49
N GLU A 95 -18.86 4.07 7.66
CA GLU A 95 -17.93 5.19 7.61
C GLU A 95 -17.11 5.18 6.32
N HIS A 96 -17.24 6.23 5.56
CA HIS A 96 -16.43 6.46 4.37
C HIS A 96 -15.13 7.18 4.72
N LEU A 97 -14.13 7.02 3.87
CA LEU A 97 -12.90 7.77 3.99
C LEU A 97 -13.20 9.27 3.90
N SER A 98 -12.61 10.05 4.80
CA SER A 98 -12.67 11.50 4.71
C SER A 98 -11.88 12.01 3.50
N ALA A 99 -12.14 13.24 3.07
CA ALA A 99 -11.37 13.87 2.00
C ALA A 99 -9.87 13.93 2.34
N ALA A 100 -9.52 14.15 3.61
CA ALA A 100 -8.13 14.15 4.06
C ALA A 100 -7.50 12.76 3.90
N MET A 101 -8.18 11.70 4.29
CA MET A 101 -7.70 10.31 4.14
C MET A 101 -7.49 9.96 2.67
N VAL A 102 -8.43 10.30 1.80
CA VAL A 102 -8.31 10.06 0.35
C VAL A 102 -7.11 10.83 -0.20
N ASN A 103 -6.93 12.08 0.17
CA ASN A 103 -5.78 12.87 -0.26
C ASN A 103 -4.45 12.31 0.24
N ASP A 104 -4.39 11.84 1.48
CA ASP A 104 -3.17 11.33 2.10
C ASP A 104 -2.79 9.92 1.63
N THR A 105 -3.71 9.18 1.04
CA THR A 105 -3.49 7.85 0.49
C THR A 105 -3.44 7.87 -1.04
N PHE A 106 -4.56 7.91 -1.69
CA PHE A 106 -4.63 7.88 -3.16
C PHE A 106 -4.04 9.12 -3.80
N GLY A 107 -4.27 10.30 -3.21
CA GLY A 107 -3.63 11.53 -3.65
C GLY A 107 -2.11 11.47 -3.50
N SER A 108 -1.63 10.95 -2.39
CA SER A 108 -0.20 10.70 -2.15
C SER A 108 0.39 9.73 -3.18
N ALA A 109 -0.32 8.64 -3.48
CA ALA A 109 0.10 7.68 -4.49
C ALA A 109 0.29 8.35 -5.86
N ALA A 110 -0.67 9.18 -6.26
CA ALA A 110 -0.57 9.93 -7.51
C ALA A 110 0.61 10.91 -7.52
N ARG A 111 0.83 11.62 -6.42
CA ARG A 111 1.98 12.55 -6.28
C ARG A 111 3.33 11.83 -6.30
N GLN A 112 3.38 10.59 -5.83
CA GLN A 112 4.60 9.76 -5.86
C GLN A 112 4.87 9.17 -7.25
N GLY A 113 3.96 9.30 -8.19
CA GLY A 113 4.11 8.75 -9.54
C GLY A 113 3.70 7.29 -9.68
N MET A 114 2.89 6.76 -8.77
CA MET A 114 2.29 5.44 -8.94
C MET A 114 1.31 5.45 -10.12
N ASP A 115 1.15 4.30 -10.78
CA ASP A 115 0.48 4.21 -12.08
C ASP A 115 -1.03 4.35 -12.01
N GLY A 116 -1.62 4.17 -10.84
CA GLY A 116 -3.05 4.34 -10.65
C GLY A 116 -3.52 3.80 -9.32
N THR A 117 -4.83 3.73 -9.16
CA THR A 117 -5.46 3.17 -7.98
C THR A 117 -6.57 2.22 -8.37
N HIS A 118 -6.83 1.22 -7.55
CA HIS A 118 -7.92 0.29 -7.76
C HIS A 118 -8.71 0.12 -6.47
N SER A 119 -10.02 0.08 -6.59
CA SER A 119 -10.89 -0.26 -5.47
C SER A 119 -11.37 -1.70 -5.61
N SER A 120 -11.19 -2.48 -4.54
CA SER A 120 -11.72 -3.84 -4.45
C SER A 120 -13.13 -3.90 -3.89
N GLN A 121 -13.64 -2.76 -3.44
CA GLN A 121 -14.95 -2.70 -2.81
C GLN A 121 -16.04 -3.00 -3.85
N PRO A 122 -16.95 -3.96 -3.58
CA PRO A 122 -18.04 -4.21 -4.49
C PRO A 122 -18.94 -2.98 -4.56
N PHE A 123 -19.39 -2.66 -5.76
CA PHE A 123 -20.39 -1.61 -5.95
C PHE A 123 -21.69 -2.05 -5.30
N ALA A 124 -22.17 -1.25 -4.38
CA ALA A 124 -23.48 -1.44 -3.81
C ALA A 124 -24.56 -1.01 -4.81
#